data_404a832bc1432a0e81ea735001625457
#
_entry.id   404a832bc1432a0e81ea735001625457
#
_cell.length_a   1.000
_cell.length_b   1.000
_cell.length_c   1.000
_cell.angle_alpha   90.00
_cell.angle_beta   90.00
_cell.angle_gamma   90.00
#
_symmetry.space_group_name_H-M   'P 1'
#
loop_
_entity.id
_entity.type
_entity.pdbx_description
1 polymer ?
#
loop_
_entity_poly.entity_id
_entity_poly.type
_entity_poly.pdbx_seq_one_letter_code
_entity_poly.pdbx_strand_id
1 'polypeptide(L)'
;MQKYDVAIIGAGVLGTTISYWLSTLYDLKICLIEKEPDVALHSSTRNSGVIHYPFYLDSKRKKNFARAAFLSHDMWKVLANENNIPWVQGGTIEIALDEEQHKTLEKYMVLGKENGLTEEDISILDSNELKQKEPNLNCHSGLYCTKEGSTNYGLLTKSVSELSKKNGTDFLLKHNAKYIEETFKQVNIIFSDNSSLTANFVIN
;
A
#
# COMPACT_ATOMS: atom_id res chain seq x y z
N MET A 1 -26.62 -18.03 -11.89
CA MET A 1 -25.55 -17.03 -11.96
C MET A 1 -25.28 -16.53 -10.55
N GLN A 2 -24.03 -16.50 -10.12
CA GLN A 2 -23.67 -16.09 -8.77
C GLN A 2 -23.77 -14.57 -8.68
N LYS A 3 -24.45 -14.06 -7.64
CA LYS A 3 -24.68 -12.62 -7.47
C LYS A 3 -24.00 -12.11 -6.21
N TYR A 4 -23.29 -10.97 -6.33
CA TYR A 4 -22.60 -10.28 -5.25
C TYR A 4 -23.08 -8.84 -5.11
N ASP A 5 -22.87 -8.27 -3.93
CA ASP A 5 -23.06 -6.82 -3.74
C ASP A 5 -21.88 -6.06 -4.30
N VAL A 6 -20.65 -6.55 -4.04
CA VAL A 6 -19.42 -5.95 -4.55
C VAL A 6 -18.51 -7.03 -5.13
N ALA A 7 -17.99 -6.78 -6.34
CA ALA A 7 -16.90 -7.54 -6.92
C ALA A 7 -15.66 -6.66 -7.02
N ILE A 8 -14.52 -7.18 -6.56
CA ILE A 8 -13.23 -6.50 -6.59
C ILE A 8 -12.33 -7.26 -7.55
N ILE A 9 -11.71 -6.56 -8.52
CA ILE A 9 -10.84 -7.18 -9.52
C ILE A 9 -9.38 -6.90 -9.17
N GLY A 10 -8.63 -7.97 -8.93
CA GLY A 10 -7.23 -7.97 -8.56
C GLY A 10 -7.00 -8.21 -7.07
N ALA A 11 -6.24 -9.28 -6.74
CA ALA A 11 -5.89 -9.65 -5.37
C ALA A 11 -4.46 -9.20 -4.99
N GLY A 12 -4.06 -8.02 -5.42
CA GLY A 12 -2.92 -7.29 -4.90
C GLY A 12 -3.24 -6.60 -3.57
N VAL A 13 -2.27 -5.85 -3.02
CA VAL A 13 -2.44 -5.15 -1.73
C VAL A 13 -3.67 -4.25 -1.70
N LEU A 14 -3.99 -3.55 -2.79
CA LEU A 14 -5.16 -2.68 -2.85
C LEU A 14 -6.47 -3.47 -2.76
N GLY A 15 -6.66 -4.47 -3.64
CA GLY A 15 -7.90 -5.25 -3.67
C GLY A 15 -8.13 -6.04 -2.37
N THR A 16 -7.09 -6.66 -1.81
CA THR A 16 -7.19 -7.39 -0.54
C THR A 16 -7.52 -6.46 0.62
N THR A 17 -6.92 -5.27 0.67
CA THR A 17 -7.19 -4.28 1.72
C THR A 17 -8.61 -3.72 1.60
N ILE A 18 -9.06 -3.40 0.38
CA ILE A 18 -10.45 -2.95 0.14
C ILE A 18 -11.44 -4.04 0.55
N SER A 19 -11.20 -5.30 0.15
CA SER A 19 -12.09 -6.41 0.52
C SER A 19 -12.16 -6.62 2.03
N TYR A 20 -11.01 -6.52 2.72
CA TYR A 20 -10.95 -6.60 4.18
C TYR A 20 -11.78 -5.50 4.85
N TRP A 21 -11.59 -4.24 4.46
CA TRP A 21 -12.33 -3.13 5.06
C TRP A 21 -13.82 -3.18 4.77
N LEU A 22 -14.21 -3.51 3.54
CA LEU A 22 -15.63 -3.66 3.20
C LEU A 22 -16.28 -4.81 4.00
N SER A 23 -15.62 -5.97 4.11
CA SER A 23 -16.13 -7.11 4.88
C SER A 23 -16.10 -6.89 6.39
N THR A 24 -15.29 -5.96 6.88
CA THR A 24 -15.24 -5.59 8.31
C THR A 24 -16.33 -4.59 8.69
N LEU A 25 -16.60 -3.63 7.80
CA LEU A 25 -17.46 -2.49 8.11
C LEU A 25 -18.93 -2.68 7.67
N TYR A 26 -19.18 -3.60 6.73
CA TYR A 26 -20.50 -3.75 6.12
C TYR A 26 -20.88 -5.22 5.99
N ASP A 27 -22.17 -5.50 6.14
CA ASP A 27 -22.76 -6.82 5.85
C ASP A 27 -23.08 -6.90 4.35
N LEU A 28 -22.06 -7.22 3.56
CA LEU A 28 -22.11 -7.28 2.09
C LEU A 28 -21.58 -8.63 1.61
N LYS A 29 -22.21 -9.17 0.59
CA LYS A 29 -21.69 -10.32 -0.13
C LYS A 29 -20.64 -9.87 -1.11
N ILE A 30 -19.36 -10.11 -0.78
CA ILE A 30 -18.19 -9.63 -1.52
C ILE A 30 -17.49 -10.79 -2.21
N CYS A 31 -17.03 -10.59 -3.47
CA CYS A 31 -16.03 -11.45 -4.08
C CYS A 31 -14.79 -10.66 -4.50
N LEU A 32 -13.64 -11.30 -4.36
CA LEU A 32 -12.35 -10.84 -4.87
C LEU A 32 -11.94 -11.77 -6.02
N ILE A 33 -11.75 -11.20 -7.20
CA ILE A 33 -11.44 -11.90 -8.45
C ILE A 33 -9.96 -11.73 -8.74
N GLU A 34 -9.25 -12.83 -8.98
CA GLU A 34 -7.82 -12.82 -9.32
C GLU A 34 -7.54 -13.82 -10.44
N LYS A 35 -6.79 -13.37 -11.46
CA LYS A 35 -6.41 -14.23 -12.60
C LYS A 35 -5.36 -15.28 -12.23
N GLU A 36 -4.55 -14.98 -11.25
CA GLU A 36 -3.47 -15.84 -10.77
C GLU A 36 -3.96 -16.92 -9.80
N PRO A 37 -3.16 -17.97 -9.53
CA PRO A 37 -3.52 -19.03 -8.59
C PRO A 37 -3.43 -18.63 -7.11
N ASP A 38 -2.84 -17.48 -6.80
CA ASP A 38 -2.70 -16.97 -5.42
C ASP A 38 -2.73 -15.43 -5.41
N VAL A 39 -2.89 -14.85 -4.24
CA VAL A 39 -2.86 -13.41 -4.03
C VAL A 39 -1.42 -12.86 -4.06
N ALA A 40 -1.25 -11.58 -4.33
CA ALA A 40 0.00 -10.84 -4.25
C ALA A 40 1.15 -11.35 -5.15
N LEU A 41 0.88 -11.97 -6.31
CA LEU A 41 1.93 -12.53 -7.16
C LEU A 41 2.65 -11.51 -8.08
N HIS A 42 2.23 -10.25 -8.10
CA HIS A 42 2.80 -9.21 -8.96
C HIS A 42 3.41 -8.05 -8.15
N SER A 43 3.05 -6.81 -8.46
CA SER A 43 3.64 -5.58 -7.87
C SER A 43 3.65 -5.58 -6.34
N SER A 44 2.69 -6.22 -5.70
CA SER A 44 2.61 -6.31 -4.23
C SER A 44 3.73 -7.11 -3.57
N THR A 45 4.48 -7.92 -4.36
CA THR A 45 5.67 -8.65 -3.89
C THR A 45 6.96 -8.18 -4.56
N ARG A 46 6.87 -7.30 -5.56
CA ARG A 46 7.99 -6.84 -6.38
C ARG A 46 8.21 -5.35 -6.18
N ASN A 47 8.49 -4.97 -4.94
CA ASN A 47 8.69 -3.58 -4.52
C ASN A 47 9.89 -3.50 -3.55
N SER A 48 10.23 -2.30 -3.10
CA SER A 48 11.35 -2.06 -2.18
C SER A 48 11.13 -2.63 -0.77
N GLY A 49 9.90 -2.95 -0.41
CA GLY A 49 9.53 -3.34 0.95
C GLY A 49 9.44 -2.15 1.93
N VAL A 50 9.77 -0.94 1.52
CA VAL A 50 9.74 0.24 2.40
C VAL A 50 8.31 0.72 2.61
N ILE A 51 7.95 0.94 3.86
CA ILE A 51 6.71 1.60 4.26
C ILE A 51 7.01 3.06 4.52
N HIS A 52 6.60 3.90 3.57
CA HIS A 52 6.90 5.31 3.55
C HIS A 52 5.99 6.14 4.46
N TYR A 53 6.59 7.14 5.10
CA TYR A 53 5.88 8.27 5.68
C TYR A 53 5.69 9.40 4.67
N PRO A 54 4.68 10.26 4.86
CA PRO A 54 4.26 11.21 3.81
C PRO A 54 5.10 12.49 3.77
N PHE A 55 6.42 12.45 3.93
CA PHE A 55 7.26 13.66 3.94
C PHE A 55 7.37 14.34 2.57
N TYR A 56 7.13 13.63 1.46
CA TYR A 56 7.20 14.15 0.10
C TYR A 56 5.84 14.44 -0.54
N LEU A 57 4.75 14.16 0.16
CA LEU A 57 3.41 14.38 -0.37
C LEU A 57 2.96 15.84 -0.15
N ASP A 58 2.42 16.46 -1.19
CA ASP A 58 1.81 17.79 -1.09
C ASP A 58 0.66 17.77 -0.07
N SER A 59 0.82 18.51 1.02
CA SER A 59 -0.08 18.55 2.18
C SER A 59 -1.49 19.06 1.86
N LYS A 60 -1.66 19.81 0.76
CA LYS A 60 -2.94 20.37 0.31
C LYS A 60 -3.58 19.48 -0.75
N ARG A 61 -2.87 19.21 -1.84
CA ARG A 61 -3.39 18.45 -2.99
C ARG A 61 -3.57 16.96 -2.67
N LYS A 62 -2.70 16.40 -1.82
CA LYS A 62 -2.70 14.97 -1.45
C LYS A 62 -2.97 14.74 0.02
N LYS A 63 -3.68 15.66 0.68
CA LYS A 63 -3.96 15.62 2.13
C LYS A 63 -4.52 14.27 2.61
N ASN A 64 -5.49 13.71 1.88
CA ASN A 64 -6.09 12.43 2.28
C ASN A 64 -5.10 11.26 2.13
N PHE A 65 -4.25 11.28 1.10
CA PHE A 65 -3.19 10.29 0.94
C PHE A 65 -2.14 10.40 2.04
N ALA A 66 -1.69 11.62 2.37
CA ALA A 66 -0.74 11.86 3.44
C ALA A 66 -1.28 11.38 4.79
N ARG A 67 -2.54 11.71 5.11
CA ARG A 67 -3.20 11.23 6.31
C ARG A 67 -3.34 9.70 6.34
N ALA A 68 -3.74 9.09 5.22
CA ALA A 68 -3.87 7.64 5.13
C ALA A 68 -2.51 6.95 5.30
N ALA A 69 -1.43 7.45 4.65
CA ALA A 69 -0.08 6.92 4.81
C ALA A 69 0.39 7.01 6.27
N PHE A 70 0.19 8.14 6.92
CA PHE A 70 0.54 8.35 8.33
C PHE A 70 -0.18 7.35 9.25
N LEU A 71 -1.51 7.23 9.12
CA LEU A 71 -2.32 6.36 9.98
C LEU A 71 -2.10 4.87 9.68
N SER A 72 -1.89 4.49 8.42
CA SER A 72 -1.74 3.09 8.04
C SER A 72 -0.40 2.48 8.44
N HIS A 73 0.63 3.29 8.66
CA HIS A 73 1.96 2.80 9.04
C HIS A 73 1.91 1.94 10.31
N ASP A 74 1.30 2.45 11.37
CA ASP A 74 1.20 1.71 12.64
C ASP A 74 0.29 0.50 12.52
N MET A 75 -0.77 0.59 11.70
CA MET A 75 -1.65 -0.56 11.42
C MET A 75 -0.88 -1.69 10.73
N TRP A 76 -0.02 -1.38 9.75
CA TRP A 76 0.84 -2.36 9.08
C TRP A 76 1.86 -2.98 10.04
N LYS A 77 2.44 -2.18 10.93
CA LYS A 77 3.39 -2.64 11.96
C LYS A 77 2.73 -3.60 12.93
N VAL A 78 1.53 -3.29 13.41
CA VAL A 78 0.74 -4.19 14.28
C VAL A 78 0.47 -5.50 13.57
N LEU A 79 -0.05 -5.45 12.33
CA LEU A 79 -0.33 -6.65 11.54
C LEU A 79 0.92 -7.50 11.30
N ALA A 80 2.07 -6.87 11.02
CA ALA A 80 3.33 -7.57 10.83
C ALA A 80 3.73 -8.32 12.10
N ASN A 81 3.67 -7.67 13.26
CA ASN A 81 4.03 -8.27 14.55
C ASN A 81 3.11 -9.43 14.91
N GLU A 82 1.79 -9.28 14.74
CA GLU A 82 0.80 -10.32 15.04
C GLU A 82 0.95 -11.56 14.17
N ASN A 83 1.49 -11.41 12.96
CA ASN A 83 1.67 -12.50 12.00
C ASN A 83 3.13 -12.96 11.85
N ASN A 84 4.04 -12.52 12.73
CA ASN A 84 5.48 -12.84 12.66
C ASN A 84 6.11 -12.47 11.31
N ILE A 85 5.66 -11.39 10.68
CA ILE A 85 6.21 -10.87 9.43
C ILE A 85 7.39 -9.94 9.79
N PRO A 86 8.55 -10.07 9.13
CA PRO A 86 9.70 -9.22 9.40
C PRO A 86 9.35 -7.73 9.28
N TRP A 87 9.72 -6.96 10.29
CA TRP A 87 9.62 -5.51 10.32
C TRP A 87 10.93 -4.93 10.82
N VAL A 88 11.62 -4.19 9.95
CA VAL A 88 12.91 -3.55 10.28
C VAL A 88 12.70 -2.05 10.32
N GLN A 89 12.84 -1.48 11.51
CA GLN A 89 12.74 -0.03 11.76
C GLN A 89 14.12 0.60 11.58
N GLY A 90 14.59 0.72 10.34
CA GLY A 90 15.91 1.24 10.02
C GLY A 90 15.93 2.72 9.59
N GLY A 91 14.77 3.27 9.30
CA GLY A 91 14.65 4.56 8.64
C GLY A 91 15.04 4.50 7.16
N THR A 92 14.97 5.64 6.49
CA THR A 92 15.44 5.83 5.10
C THR A 92 16.22 7.12 4.97
N ILE A 93 17.09 7.17 3.97
CA ILE A 93 17.83 8.37 3.60
C ILE A 93 17.52 8.69 2.15
N GLU A 94 16.89 9.83 1.90
CA GLU A 94 16.72 10.42 0.57
C GLU A 94 17.95 11.30 0.30
N ILE A 95 18.79 10.93 -0.67
CA ILE A 95 20.07 11.60 -0.90
C ILE A 95 19.96 12.73 -1.91
N ALA A 96 20.77 13.80 -1.70
CA ALA A 96 21.05 14.84 -2.65
C ALA A 96 22.51 14.76 -3.08
N LEU A 97 22.78 14.79 -4.39
CA LEU A 97 24.12 14.73 -4.94
C LEU A 97 24.74 16.14 -5.12
N ASP A 98 23.90 17.17 -5.15
CA ASP A 98 24.26 18.56 -5.37
C ASP A 98 23.32 19.53 -4.62
N GLU A 99 23.62 20.82 -4.72
CA GLU A 99 22.84 21.91 -4.09
C GLU A 99 21.42 22.05 -4.65
N GLU A 100 21.18 21.72 -5.90
CA GLU A 100 19.85 21.82 -6.50
C GLU A 100 18.94 20.70 -5.91
N GLN A 101 19.46 19.50 -5.77
CA GLN A 101 18.75 18.38 -5.12
C GLN A 101 18.57 18.64 -3.63
N HIS A 102 19.55 19.27 -2.95
CA HIS A 102 19.42 19.67 -1.55
C HIS A 102 18.20 20.56 -1.32
N LYS A 103 17.93 21.54 -2.17
CA LYS A 103 16.72 22.38 -2.09
C LYS A 103 15.43 21.58 -2.20
N THR A 104 15.47 20.43 -2.85
CA THR A 104 14.32 19.51 -2.89
C THR A 104 14.11 18.84 -1.55
N LEU A 105 15.18 18.44 -0.85
CA LEU A 105 15.09 17.89 0.51
C LEU A 105 14.55 18.92 1.51
N GLU A 106 14.93 20.19 1.38
CA GLU A 106 14.36 21.27 2.20
C GLU A 106 12.84 21.39 2.01
N LYS A 107 12.36 21.28 0.77
CA LYS A 107 10.91 21.25 0.48
C LYS A 107 10.23 20.04 1.10
N TYR A 108 10.86 18.86 1.03
CA TYR A 108 10.33 17.65 1.67
C TYR A 108 10.30 17.78 3.19
N MET A 109 11.28 18.45 3.78
CA MET A 109 11.29 18.76 5.22
C MET A 109 10.08 19.61 5.63
N VAL A 110 9.75 20.65 4.83
CA VAL A 110 8.56 21.49 5.06
C VAL A 110 7.28 20.66 4.91
N LEU A 111 7.14 19.91 3.81
CA LEU A 111 5.96 19.06 3.58
C LEU A 111 5.80 17.99 4.66
N GLY A 112 6.88 17.38 5.11
CA GLY A 112 6.87 16.40 6.19
C GLY A 112 6.30 16.97 7.48
N LYS A 113 6.74 18.17 7.88
CA LYS A 113 6.21 18.90 9.04
C LYS A 113 4.72 19.26 8.88
N GLU A 114 4.32 19.74 7.69
CA GLU A 114 2.91 20.00 7.38
C GLU A 114 2.03 18.73 7.41
N ASN A 115 2.60 17.58 7.13
CA ASN A 115 1.95 16.27 7.18
C ASN A 115 2.02 15.60 8.56
N GLY A 116 2.59 16.28 9.57
CA GLY A 116 2.56 15.86 10.98
C GLY A 116 3.83 15.17 11.48
N LEU A 117 4.93 15.15 10.71
CA LEU A 117 6.22 14.67 11.17
C LEU A 117 6.92 15.74 12.04
N THR A 118 7.60 15.29 13.07
CA THR A 118 8.38 16.15 13.99
C THR A 118 9.85 16.23 13.58
N GLU A 119 10.63 17.06 14.26
CA GLU A 119 12.09 17.13 14.06
C GLU A 119 12.82 15.87 14.51
N GLU A 120 12.21 15.07 15.38
CA GLU A 120 12.72 13.76 15.78
C GLU A 120 12.47 12.69 14.69
N ASP A 121 11.44 12.90 13.88
CA ASP A 121 11.02 11.96 12.83
C ASP A 121 11.81 12.16 11.54
N ILE A 122 12.13 13.42 11.18
CA ILE A 122 12.87 13.77 9.95
C ILE A 122 13.91 14.85 10.22
N SER A 123 15.09 14.71 9.61
CA SER A 123 16.18 15.67 9.67
C SER A 123 16.98 15.70 8.38
N ILE A 124 17.56 16.85 8.04
CA ILE A 124 18.56 16.95 6.98
C ILE A 124 19.93 16.77 7.61
N LEU A 125 20.70 15.84 7.08
CA LEU A 125 22.06 15.51 7.49
C LEU A 125 23.05 15.96 6.42
N ASP A 126 24.20 16.48 6.85
CA ASP A 126 25.30 16.80 5.96
C ASP A 126 26.10 15.55 5.55
N SER A 127 27.04 15.73 4.62
CA SER A 127 27.87 14.63 4.10
C SER A 127 28.67 13.91 5.19
N ASN A 128 29.12 14.61 6.24
CA ASN A 128 29.91 14.01 7.31
C ASN A 128 29.05 13.19 8.27
N GLU A 129 27.88 13.72 8.64
CA GLU A 129 26.89 13.01 9.45
C GLU A 129 26.39 11.74 8.75
N LEU A 130 26.17 11.81 7.44
CA LEU A 130 25.77 10.66 6.61
C LEU A 130 26.85 9.59 6.57
N LYS A 131 28.13 9.96 6.42
CA LYS A 131 29.23 9.01 6.43
C LYS A 131 29.41 8.28 7.75
N GLN A 132 29.01 8.89 8.87
CA GLN A 132 29.01 8.19 10.17
C GLN A 132 27.93 7.12 10.25
N LYS A 133 26.78 7.33 9.58
CA LYS A 133 25.69 6.34 9.52
C LYS A 133 25.94 5.29 8.44
N GLU A 134 26.36 5.73 7.27
CA GLU A 134 26.56 4.92 6.07
C GLU A 134 27.93 5.23 5.45
N PRO A 135 29.03 4.60 5.89
CA PRO A 135 30.39 4.96 5.51
C PRO A 135 30.66 4.92 3.99
N ASN A 136 29.93 4.09 3.25
CA ASN A 136 30.07 3.96 1.81
C ASN A 136 29.25 4.98 1.01
N LEU A 137 28.43 5.80 1.66
CA LEU A 137 27.60 6.78 1.00
C LEU A 137 28.43 8.00 0.64
N ASN A 138 28.38 8.41 -0.63
CA ASN A 138 29.01 9.63 -1.14
C ASN A 138 27.95 10.54 -1.74
N CYS A 139 27.55 11.58 -1.00
CA CYS A 139 26.51 12.53 -1.39
C CYS A 139 26.77 13.89 -0.77
N HIS A 140 26.09 14.92 -1.27
CA HIS A 140 26.15 16.28 -0.74
C HIS A 140 25.41 16.40 0.62
N SER A 141 24.21 15.83 0.70
CA SER A 141 23.37 15.81 1.90
C SER A 141 22.30 14.73 1.80
N GLY A 142 21.51 14.53 2.84
CA GLY A 142 20.37 13.61 2.81
C GLY A 142 19.30 13.95 3.82
N LEU A 143 18.05 13.68 3.50
CA LEU A 143 16.94 13.72 4.44
C LEU A 143 16.79 12.34 5.05
N TYR A 144 16.97 12.24 6.36
CA TYR A 144 16.80 11.02 7.12
C TYR A 144 15.42 11.00 7.77
N CYS A 145 14.64 9.96 7.47
CA CYS A 145 13.35 9.70 8.10
C CYS A 145 13.45 8.48 9.00
N THR A 146 13.41 8.69 10.31
CA THR A 146 13.58 7.63 11.34
C THR A 146 12.38 6.70 11.43
N LYS A 147 11.19 7.17 11.04
CA LYS A 147 9.92 6.44 11.16
C LYS A 147 9.76 5.36 10.10
N GLU A 148 10.39 5.51 8.95
CA GLU A 148 10.25 4.55 7.88
C GLU A 148 10.91 3.22 8.22
N GLY A 149 10.31 2.16 7.75
CA GLY A 149 10.79 0.80 7.97
C GLY A 149 10.62 -0.04 6.71
N SER A 150 11.17 -1.25 6.76
CA SER A 150 10.98 -2.22 5.68
C SER A 150 10.31 -3.49 6.19
N THR A 151 9.55 -4.12 5.29
CA THR A 151 8.78 -5.34 5.57
C THR A 151 8.58 -6.16 4.30
N ASN A 152 7.94 -7.31 4.43
CA ASN A 152 7.52 -8.12 3.31
C ASN A 152 6.05 -7.84 2.94
N TYR A 153 5.82 -6.96 1.96
CA TYR A 153 4.47 -6.62 1.50
C TYR A 153 3.66 -7.81 0.98
N GLY A 154 4.32 -8.81 0.40
CA GLY A 154 3.64 -10.02 -0.05
C GLY A 154 3.02 -10.79 1.12
N LEU A 155 3.76 -10.95 2.22
CA LEU A 155 3.26 -11.58 3.43
C LEU A 155 2.16 -10.74 4.10
N LEU A 156 2.33 -9.42 4.17
CA LEU A 156 1.28 -8.53 4.67
C LEU A 156 -0.01 -8.65 3.84
N THR A 157 0.09 -8.63 2.52
CA THR A 157 -1.05 -8.79 1.61
C THR A 157 -1.75 -10.13 1.83
N LYS A 158 -0.99 -11.22 2.00
CA LYS A 158 -1.55 -12.55 2.31
C LYS A 158 -2.27 -12.56 3.66
N SER A 159 -1.69 -11.96 4.70
CA SER A 159 -2.35 -11.86 6.01
C SER A 159 -3.67 -11.09 5.93
N VAL A 160 -3.71 -9.96 5.24
CA VAL A 160 -4.97 -9.21 5.01
C VAL A 160 -5.98 -10.05 4.23
N SER A 161 -5.52 -10.82 3.23
CA SER A 161 -6.41 -11.69 2.45
C SER A 161 -7.07 -12.76 3.31
N GLU A 162 -6.33 -13.36 4.25
CA GLU A 162 -6.89 -14.35 5.18
C GLU A 162 -7.89 -13.73 6.16
N LEU A 163 -7.64 -12.51 6.63
CA LEU A 163 -8.62 -11.77 7.44
C LEU A 163 -9.90 -11.48 6.65
N SER A 164 -9.78 -11.06 5.40
CA SER A 164 -10.93 -10.83 4.52
C SER A 164 -11.75 -12.11 4.26
N LYS A 165 -11.07 -13.26 4.05
CA LYS A 165 -11.73 -14.57 3.93
C LYS A 165 -12.49 -14.95 5.20
N LYS A 166 -11.87 -14.76 6.36
CA LYS A 166 -12.53 -15.01 7.66
C LYS A 166 -13.78 -14.18 7.85
N ASN A 167 -13.82 -12.98 7.29
CA ASN A 167 -14.99 -12.10 7.29
C ASN A 167 -16.03 -12.47 6.21
N GLY A 168 -15.84 -13.55 5.45
CA GLY A 168 -16.82 -14.05 4.48
C GLY A 168 -16.65 -13.58 3.05
N THR A 169 -15.52 -12.95 2.68
CA THR A 169 -15.25 -12.62 1.27
C THR A 169 -14.92 -13.88 0.46
N ASP A 170 -15.61 -14.09 -0.66
CA ASP A 170 -15.32 -15.17 -1.60
C ASP A 170 -14.11 -14.80 -2.46
N PHE A 171 -13.09 -15.68 -2.52
CA PHE A 171 -11.90 -15.49 -3.36
C PHE A 171 -11.98 -16.37 -4.60
N LEU A 172 -12.15 -15.74 -5.77
CA LEU A 172 -12.23 -16.40 -7.07
C LEU A 172 -10.85 -16.32 -7.74
N LEU A 173 -9.96 -17.23 -7.36
CA LEU A 173 -8.62 -17.35 -7.94
C LEU A 173 -8.69 -18.07 -9.28
N LYS A 174 -7.70 -17.83 -10.17
CA LYS A 174 -7.64 -18.35 -11.56
C LYS A 174 -8.82 -17.89 -12.42
N HIS A 175 -9.48 -16.79 -12.04
CA HIS A 175 -10.56 -16.17 -12.79
C HIS A 175 -10.09 -14.88 -13.44
N ASN A 176 -9.83 -14.91 -14.74
CA ASN A 176 -9.39 -13.75 -15.48
C ASN A 176 -10.61 -12.98 -16.03
N ALA A 177 -10.95 -11.85 -15.41
CA ALA A 177 -11.99 -10.94 -15.88
C ALA A 177 -11.56 -10.36 -17.25
N LYS A 178 -12.35 -10.65 -18.30
CA LYS A 178 -12.06 -10.26 -19.70
C LYS A 178 -12.90 -9.06 -20.13
N TYR A 179 -14.17 -9.06 -19.76
CA TYR A 179 -15.10 -7.97 -20.08
C TYR A 179 -15.94 -7.62 -18.88
N ILE A 180 -16.28 -6.35 -18.79
CA ILE A 180 -17.21 -5.79 -17.82
C ILE A 180 -18.32 -5.12 -18.61
N GLU A 181 -19.55 -5.55 -18.40
CA GLU A 181 -20.74 -5.00 -19.05
C GLU A 181 -21.66 -4.37 -18.00
N GLU A 182 -21.77 -3.06 -18.02
CA GLU A 182 -22.66 -2.34 -17.14
C GLU A 182 -24.08 -2.32 -17.70
N THR A 183 -25.04 -2.62 -16.85
CA THR A 183 -26.47 -2.48 -17.14
C THR A 183 -27.10 -1.54 -16.11
N PHE A 184 -28.33 -1.08 -16.37
CA PHE A 184 -29.03 -0.20 -15.42
C PHE A 184 -29.19 -0.75 -14.00
N LYS A 185 -29.14 -2.09 -13.83
CA LYS A 185 -29.41 -2.76 -12.53
C LYS A 185 -28.21 -3.42 -11.90
N GLN A 186 -27.19 -3.75 -12.67
CA GLN A 186 -26.06 -4.55 -12.21
C GLN A 186 -24.90 -4.52 -13.23
N VAL A 187 -23.76 -4.98 -12.80
CA VAL A 187 -22.57 -5.15 -13.64
C VAL A 187 -22.35 -6.66 -13.87
N ASN A 188 -22.19 -7.06 -15.11
CA ASN A 188 -21.82 -8.42 -15.50
C ASN A 188 -20.31 -8.47 -15.69
N ILE A 189 -19.64 -9.43 -15.07
CA ILE A 189 -18.22 -9.71 -15.25
C ILE A 189 -18.11 -11.04 -15.98
N ILE A 190 -17.48 -11.01 -17.17
CA ILE A 190 -17.30 -12.16 -18.06
C ILE A 190 -15.83 -12.57 -18.00
N PHE A 191 -15.58 -13.83 -17.70
CA PHE A 191 -14.25 -14.41 -17.60
C PHE A 191 -13.73 -14.95 -18.94
N SER A 192 -12.44 -15.24 -18.99
CA SER A 192 -11.78 -15.76 -20.20
C SER A 192 -12.29 -17.14 -20.65
N ASP A 193 -12.87 -17.91 -19.75
CA ASP A 193 -13.50 -19.20 -20.01
C ASP A 193 -14.99 -19.10 -20.42
N ASN A 194 -15.49 -17.87 -20.63
CA ASN A 194 -16.87 -17.51 -20.91
C ASN A 194 -17.86 -17.75 -19.76
N SER A 195 -17.40 -18.13 -18.58
CA SER A 195 -18.23 -18.08 -17.39
C SER A 195 -18.46 -16.62 -16.96
N SER A 196 -19.45 -16.38 -16.09
CA SER A 196 -19.78 -15.02 -15.66
C SER A 196 -20.38 -14.96 -14.29
N LEU A 197 -20.26 -13.81 -13.66
CA LEU A 197 -20.99 -13.46 -12.42
C LEU A 197 -21.59 -12.06 -12.54
N THR A 198 -22.46 -11.71 -11.61
CA THR A 198 -23.04 -10.37 -11.51
C THR A 198 -22.72 -9.73 -10.16
N ALA A 199 -22.53 -8.42 -10.16
CA ALA A 199 -22.40 -7.64 -8.94
C ALA A 199 -23.20 -6.33 -9.04
N ASN A 200 -23.59 -5.78 -7.89
CA ASN A 200 -24.22 -4.45 -7.89
C ASN A 200 -23.16 -3.36 -8.12
N PHE A 201 -21.94 -3.56 -7.60
CA PHE A 201 -20.79 -2.66 -7.79
C PHE A 201 -19.53 -3.44 -8.16
N VAL A 202 -18.66 -2.83 -8.96
CA VAL A 202 -17.35 -3.36 -9.31
C VAL A 202 -16.28 -2.33 -8.96
N ILE A 203 -15.20 -2.81 -8.34
CA ILE A 203 -13.99 -2.04 -8.03
C ILE A 203 -12.83 -2.69 -8.83
N ASN A 204 -12.16 -1.88 -9.65
CA ASN A 204 -11.04 -2.32 -10.49
C ASN A 204 -9.85 -1.35 -10.36
#